data_a4f8e2a24bd2e5201e639298b17b75c6
#
_entry.id   a4f8e2a24bd2e5201e639298b17b75c6
#
_cell.length_a   1.000
_cell.length_b   1.000
_cell.length_c   1.000
_cell.angle_alpha   90.00
_cell.angle_beta   90.00
_cell.angle_gamma   90.00
#
_symmetry.space_group_name_H-M   'P 1'
#
loop_
_entity.id
_entity.type
_entity.pdbx_description
1 polymer ?
#
loop_
_entity_poly.entity_id
_entity_poly.type
_entity_poly.pdbx_seq_one_letter_code
_entity_poly.pdbx_strand_id
1 'polypeptide(L)'
;MVSKKALLKTGAYIAREYILEFAEQMVFAFSWRNYMNFYEYKDMQRRRILKENRIRLRELKRRQWIETKTIGNRVLARLTEQGWQQALRHKIRTEDRICKDGVCIVIFDIPETERFVRNSLRDFLKEWGFEKLQHSVWMTKRDVVRPMMLLLQRRGLDKWIRV
;
A
#
# COMPACT_ATOMS: atom_id res chain seq x y z
N MET A 1 1.72 1.65 -28.19
CA MET A 1 0.91 1.43 -26.97
C MET A 1 1.53 0.28 -26.20
N VAL A 2 2.23 0.56 -25.10
CA VAL A 2 2.84 -0.50 -24.25
C VAL A 2 1.76 -1.07 -23.34
N SER A 3 1.54 -2.38 -23.40
CA SER A 3 0.49 -3.08 -22.66
C SER A 3 0.65 -2.88 -21.14
N LYS A 4 -0.46 -2.60 -20.42
CA LYS A 4 -0.52 -2.53 -18.94
C LYS A 4 0.14 -3.73 -18.24
N LYS A 5 0.15 -4.91 -18.87
CA LYS A 5 0.81 -6.12 -18.36
C LYS A 5 2.34 -6.08 -18.37
N ALA A 6 2.96 -5.31 -19.29
CA ALA A 6 4.42 -5.17 -19.34
C ALA A 6 4.94 -4.22 -18.25
N LEU A 7 4.12 -3.28 -17.80
CA LEU A 7 4.43 -2.30 -16.77
C LEU A 7 4.37 -2.88 -15.34
N LEU A 8 3.60 -3.95 -15.14
CA LEU A 8 3.51 -4.69 -13.87
C LEU A 8 4.79 -5.49 -13.55
N LYS A 9 5.62 -5.79 -14.55
CA LYS A 9 6.89 -6.51 -14.37
C LYS A 9 8.06 -5.64 -13.88
N THR A 10 7.97 -4.33 -13.95
CA THR A 10 9.09 -3.41 -13.65
C THR A 10 8.94 -2.60 -12.36
N GLY A 11 8.03 -2.92 -11.48
CA GLY A 11 7.96 -2.34 -10.11
C GLY A 11 7.80 -0.79 -10.04
N ALA A 12 7.97 -0.11 -11.16
CA ALA A 12 8.10 1.35 -11.21
C ALA A 12 6.76 2.10 -11.41
N TYR A 13 5.73 1.41 -11.91
CA TYR A 13 4.49 2.09 -12.30
C TYR A 13 3.34 1.98 -11.30
N ILE A 14 3.37 0.98 -10.44
CA ILE A 14 2.37 0.83 -9.38
C ILE A 14 2.45 2.00 -8.39
N ALA A 15 3.65 2.55 -8.19
CA ALA A 15 3.85 3.71 -7.32
C ALA A 15 3.06 4.95 -7.77
N ARG A 16 2.91 5.19 -9.06
CA ARG A 16 2.20 6.38 -9.57
C ARG A 16 0.69 6.27 -9.40
N GLU A 17 0.09 5.14 -9.72
CA GLU A 17 -1.36 4.93 -9.56
C GLU A 17 -1.76 4.88 -8.08
N TYR A 18 -1.00 4.19 -7.22
CA TYR A 18 -1.27 4.17 -5.78
C TYR A 18 -1.01 5.50 -5.09
N ILE A 19 -0.01 6.27 -5.53
CA ILE A 19 0.23 7.64 -5.03
C ILE A 19 -0.91 8.56 -5.47
N LEU A 20 -1.45 8.39 -6.68
CA LEU A 20 -2.58 9.16 -7.19
C LEU A 20 -3.91 8.74 -6.57
N GLU A 21 -4.17 7.45 -6.39
CA GLU A 21 -5.37 6.92 -5.74
C GLU A 21 -5.42 7.29 -4.25
N PHE A 22 -4.29 7.22 -3.56
CA PHE A 22 -4.14 7.73 -2.20
C PHE A 22 -4.32 9.26 -2.13
N ALA A 23 -3.94 9.97 -3.21
CA ALA A 23 -4.15 11.40 -3.34
C ALA A 23 -5.60 11.78 -3.63
N GLU A 24 -6.30 11.00 -4.43
CA GLU A 24 -7.70 11.25 -4.80
C GLU A 24 -8.67 10.99 -3.65
N GLN A 25 -8.47 9.95 -2.84
CA GLN A 25 -9.31 9.66 -1.68
C GLN A 25 -9.25 10.73 -0.59
N MET A 26 -8.13 11.48 -0.48
CA MET A 26 -7.99 12.57 0.50
C MET A 26 -8.57 13.90 0.02
N VAL A 27 -8.84 14.05 -1.28
CA VAL A 27 -9.36 15.31 -1.87
C VAL A 27 -10.89 15.40 -1.84
N PHE A 28 -11.61 14.28 -1.71
CA PHE A 28 -13.08 14.26 -1.76
C PHE A 28 -13.80 14.86 -0.53
N ALA A 29 -13.09 15.17 0.55
CA ALA A 29 -13.70 15.60 1.81
C ALA A 29 -13.93 17.10 1.97
N PHE A 30 -13.43 17.98 1.10
CA PHE A 30 -13.55 19.42 1.28
C PHE A 30 -13.74 20.19 -0.02
N SER A 31 -14.98 20.37 -0.46
CA SER A 31 -15.33 21.43 -1.40
C SER A 31 -16.80 21.82 -1.27
N TRP A 32 -17.07 22.97 -0.63
CA TRP A 32 -18.25 23.79 -0.93
C TRP A 32 -17.99 25.26 -0.59
N ARG A 33 -18.15 26.09 -1.60
CA ARG A 33 -18.66 27.47 -1.68
C ARG A 33 -17.80 28.50 -2.39
N ASN A 34 -18.41 29.01 -3.44
CA ASN A 34 -18.53 30.36 -4.00
C ASN A 34 -17.64 30.77 -5.18
N TYR A 35 -18.36 30.98 -6.32
CA TYR A 35 -18.11 31.93 -7.42
C TYR A 35 -16.66 32.03 -7.93
N MET A 36 -16.22 30.98 -8.55
CA MET A 36 -15.13 31.05 -9.53
C MET A 36 -15.62 30.54 -10.88
N ASN A 37 -15.17 31.16 -11.98
CA ASN A 37 -15.37 30.64 -13.31
C ASN A 37 -14.82 29.19 -13.38
N PHE A 38 -15.56 28.30 -14.04
CA PHE A 38 -15.21 26.87 -14.14
C PHE A 38 -13.74 26.61 -14.59
N TYR A 39 -13.19 27.46 -15.45
CA TYR A 39 -11.80 27.36 -15.92
C TYR A 39 -10.78 27.77 -14.85
N GLU A 40 -11.05 28.80 -14.10
CA GLU A 40 -10.21 29.25 -12.97
C GLU A 40 -10.23 28.22 -11.84
N TYR A 41 -11.38 27.61 -11.55
CA TYR A 41 -11.51 26.53 -10.60
C TYR A 41 -10.70 25.31 -10.99
N LYS A 42 -10.74 24.88 -12.28
CA LYS A 42 -9.90 23.78 -12.78
C LYS A 42 -8.41 24.09 -12.70
N ASP A 43 -8.01 25.30 -13.00
CA ASP A 43 -6.59 25.70 -12.99
C ASP A 43 -6.08 25.82 -11.55
N MET A 44 -6.90 26.33 -10.64
CA MET A 44 -6.60 26.38 -9.20
C MET A 44 -6.51 24.97 -8.60
N GLN A 45 -7.44 24.08 -8.92
CA GLN A 45 -7.37 22.66 -8.51
C GLN A 45 -6.11 22.00 -9.04
N ARG A 46 -5.76 22.22 -10.32
CA ARG A 46 -4.55 21.68 -10.93
C ARG A 46 -3.28 22.16 -10.22
N ARG A 47 -3.19 23.46 -9.90
CA ARG A 47 -2.06 24.05 -9.15
C ARG A 47 -2.00 23.52 -7.72
N ARG A 48 -3.15 23.36 -7.04
CA ARG A 48 -3.25 22.81 -5.70
C ARG A 48 -2.78 21.36 -5.68
N ILE A 49 -3.27 20.52 -6.58
CA ILE A 49 -2.86 19.11 -6.74
C ILE A 49 -1.35 19.01 -7.00
N LEU A 50 -0.79 19.86 -7.86
CA LEU A 50 0.65 19.88 -8.15
C LEU A 50 1.47 20.28 -6.92
N LYS A 51 1.00 21.25 -6.11
CA LYS A 51 1.67 21.67 -4.89
C LYS A 51 1.61 20.57 -3.82
N GLU A 52 0.45 19.96 -3.62
CA GLU A 52 0.25 18.85 -2.68
C GLU A 52 1.08 17.62 -3.07
N ASN A 53 1.11 17.27 -4.35
CA ASN A 53 1.92 16.16 -4.85
C ASN A 53 3.43 16.41 -4.63
N ARG A 54 3.91 17.65 -4.79
CA ARG A 54 5.32 17.99 -4.49
C ARG A 54 5.65 17.83 -3.00
N ILE A 55 4.73 18.21 -2.12
CA ILE A 55 4.91 18.05 -0.67
C ILE A 55 4.93 16.57 -0.30
N ARG A 56 4.00 15.78 -0.84
CA ARG A 56 3.93 14.33 -0.62
C ARG A 56 5.15 13.60 -1.14
N LEU A 57 5.61 13.91 -2.35
CA LEU A 57 6.84 13.32 -2.92
C LEU A 57 8.07 13.62 -2.04
N ARG A 58 8.18 14.85 -1.52
CA ARG A 58 9.26 15.20 -0.59
C ARG A 58 9.20 14.40 0.70
N GLU A 59 8.01 14.22 1.25
CA GLU A 59 7.82 13.44 2.48
C GLU A 59 8.13 11.95 2.25
N LEU A 60 7.66 11.35 1.17
CA LEU A 60 7.96 9.97 0.80
C LEU A 60 9.47 9.77 0.59
N LYS A 61 10.15 10.75 -0.02
CA LYS A 61 11.60 10.73 -0.19
C LYS A 61 12.33 10.88 1.15
N ARG A 62 11.89 11.78 2.03
CA ARG A 62 12.43 11.98 3.38
C ARG A 62 12.33 10.69 4.21
N ARG A 63 11.23 9.96 4.08
CA ARG A 63 11.00 8.65 4.72
C ARG A 63 11.73 7.50 4.03
N GLN A 64 12.45 7.77 2.95
CA GLN A 64 13.12 6.75 2.14
C GLN A 64 12.15 5.69 1.57
N TRP A 65 10.89 6.02 1.39
CA TRP A 65 9.90 5.10 0.80
C TRP A 65 9.93 5.10 -0.72
N ILE A 66 10.48 6.17 -1.31
CA ILE A 66 10.70 6.28 -2.75
C ILE A 66 12.14 6.72 -3.06
N GLU A 67 12.62 6.26 -4.21
CA GLU A 67 13.78 6.80 -4.89
C GLU A 67 13.34 7.56 -6.12
N THR A 68 14.03 8.64 -6.45
CA THR A 68 13.72 9.47 -7.61
C THR A 68 14.93 9.60 -8.52
N LYS A 69 14.71 9.47 -9.83
CA LYS A 69 15.72 9.72 -10.88
C LYS A 69 15.17 10.74 -11.87
N THR A 70 15.95 11.77 -12.17
CA THR A 70 15.60 12.77 -13.19
C THR A 70 16.19 12.35 -14.52
N ILE A 71 15.37 12.30 -15.57
CA ILE A 71 15.79 12.02 -16.96
C ILE A 71 15.19 13.12 -17.82
N GLY A 72 16.03 14.03 -18.31
CA GLY A 72 15.58 15.26 -18.98
C GLY A 72 14.63 16.05 -18.06
N ASN A 73 13.46 16.41 -18.57
CA ASN A 73 12.44 17.17 -17.83
C ASN A 73 11.47 16.28 -17.02
N ARG A 74 11.75 14.98 -16.91
CA ARG A 74 10.86 14.02 -16.21
C ARG A 74 11.52 13.51 -14.93
N VAL A 75 10.74 13.43 -13.86
CA VAL A 75 11.13 12.78 -12.62
C VAL A 75 10.45 11.41 -12.57
N LEU A 76 11.25 10.37 -12.54
CA LEU A 76 10.80 9.00 -12.32
C LEU A 76 10.89 8.70 -10.82
N ALA A 77 9.87 8.07 -10.26
CA ALA A 77 9.87 7.61 -8.87
C ALA A 77 9.65 6.11 -8.84
N ARG A 78 10.36 5.41 -7.95
CA ARG A 78 10.12 4.00 -7.63
C ARG A 78 10.03 3.80 -6.12
N LEU A 79 9.25 2.82 -5.69
CA LEU A 79 9.23 2.41 -4.30
C LEU A 79 10.56 1.72 -3.94
N THR A 80 11.10 2.06 -2.79
CA THR A 80 12.15 1.28 -2.13
C THR A 80 11.55 0.01 -1.53
N GLU A 81 12.37 -0.90 -1.03
CA GLU A 81 11.87 -2.08 -0.30
C GLU A 81 11.04 -1.68 0.93
N GLN A 82 11.50 -0.67 1.66
CA GLN A 82 10.74 -0.10 2.80
C GLN A 82 9.41 0.50 2.34
N GLY A 83 9.41 1.23 1.21
CA GLY A 83 8.19 1.79 0.61
C GLY A 83 7.18 0.72 0.21
N TRP A 84 7.65 -0.38 -0.37
CA TRP A 84 6.82 -1.54 -0.70
C TRP A 84 6.18 -2.16 0.54
N GLN A 85 6.96 -2.38 1.59
CA GLN A 85 6.44 -2.93 2.85
C GLN A 85 5.36 -2.02 3.45
N GLN A 86 5.57 -0.71 3.45
CA GLN A 86 4.58 0.25 3.96
C GLN A 86 3.31 0.27 3.09
N ALA A 87 3.45 0.24 1.77
CA ALA A 87 2.31 0.19 0.86
C ALA A 87 1.46 -1.09 1.06
N LEU A 88 2.11 -2.25 1.20
CA LEU A 88 1.41 -3.51 1.45
C LEU A 88 0.72 -3.51 2.83
N ARG A 89 1.38 -3.02 3.87
CA ARG A 89 0.77 -2.86 5.21
C ARG A 89 -0.45 -1.96 5.16
N HIS A 90 -0.33 -0.82 4.49
CA HIS A 90 -1.46 0.10 4.31
C HIS A 90 -2.61 -0.59 3.58
N LYS A 91 -2.32 -1.29 2.47
CA LYS A 91 -3.33 -2.03 1.70
C LYS A 91 -4.06 -3.08 2.54
N ILE A 92 -3.35 -3.88 3.33
CA ILE A 92 -3.96 -4.89 4.21
C ILE A 92 -4.84 -4.22 5.28
N ARG A 93 -4.36 -3.10 5.84
CA ARG A 93 -5.07 -2.36 6.89
C ARG A 93 -6.36 -1.71 6.41
N THR A 94 -6.36 -1.19 5.18
CA THR A 94 -7.47 -0.40 4.61
C THR A 94 -8.35 -1.20 3.64
N GLU A 95 -8.13 -2.50 3.48
CA GLU A 95 -8.96 -3.32 2.62
C GLU A 95 -10.32 -3.57 3.27
N ASP A 96 -11.37 -3.01 2.66
CA ASP A 96 -12.74 -3.14 3.12
C ASP A 96 -13.52 -4.22 2.33
N ARG A 97 -12.96 -4.70 1.21
CA ARG A 97 -13.60 -5.76 0.44
C ARG A 97 -13.59 -7.06 1.22
N ILE A 98 -14.75 -7.71 1.22
CA ILE A 98 -14.93 -9.01 1.84
C ILE A 98 -14.65 -10.09 0.78
N CYS A 99 -14.00 -11.17 1.18
CA CYS A 99 -13.87 -12.36 0.33
C CYS A 99 -15.26 -12.84 -0.10
N LYS A 100 -15.47 -13.02 -1.41
CA LYS A 100 -16.79 -13.39 -1.94
C LYS A 100 -17.23 -14.78 -1.47
N ASP A 101 -16.30 -15.72 -1.46
CA ASP A 101 -16.60 -17.15 -1.27
C ASP A 101 -15.74 -17.77 -0.15
N GLY A 102 -15.40 -17.01 0.88
CA GLY A 102 -14.58 -17.56 1.94
C GLY A 102 -13.98 -16.57 2.91
N VAL A 103 -12.86 -16.95 3.46
CA VAL A 103 -12.07 -16.17 4.42
C VAL A 103 -10.58 -16.24 4.08
N CYS A 104 -9.83 -15.23 4.44
CA CYS A 104 -8.37 -15.29 4.43
C CYS A 104 -7.90 -15.94 5.72
N ILE A 105 -7.19 -17.06 5.62
CA ILE A 105 -6.61 -17.77 6.76
C ILE A 105 -5.09 -17.61 6.71
N VAL A 106 -4.49 -17.30 7.85
CA VAL A 106 -3.03 -17.27 8.03
C VAL A 106 -2.66 -18.38 9.00
N ILE A 107 -1.85 -19.32 8.52
CA ILE A 107 -1.34 -20.45 9.31
C ILE A 107 0.18 -20.33 9.36
N PHE A 108 0.77 -20.51 10.54
CA PHE A 108 2.21 -20.44 10.68
C PHE A 108 2.77 -21.49 11.62
N ASP A 109 3.93 -21.99 11.24
CA ASP A 109 4.78 -22.89 12.05
C ASP A 109 6.18 -22.27 12.14
N ILE A 110 6.35 -21.37 13.11
CA ILE A 110 7.59 -20.63 13.33
C ILE A 110 8.34 -21.29 14.50
N PRO A 111 9.61 -21.71 14.29
CA PRO A 111 10.40 -22.39 15.31
C PRO A 111 10.54 -21.57 16.60
N GLU A 112 10.77 -22.23 17.72
CA GLU A 112 10.95 -21.56 19.02
C GLU A 112 12.15 -20.62 19.03
N THR A 113 13.19 -20.94 18.30
CA THR A 113 14.37 -20.09 18.09
C THR A 113 14.03 -18.72 17.52
N GLU A 114 12.91 -18.63 16.79
CA GLU A 114 12.39 -17.39 16.15
C GLU A 114 11.18 -16.82 16.90
N ARG A 115 11.14 -16.97 18.22
CA ARG A 115 10.04 -16.53 19.08
C ARG A 115 9.67 -15.05 18.88
N PHE A 116 10.66 -14.19 18.66
CA PHE A 116 10.42 -12.77 18.41
C PHE A 116 9.61 -12.55 17.14
N VAL A 117 9.95 -13.25 16.05
CA VAL A 117 9.22 -13.18 14.77
C VAL A 117 7.79 -13.65 14.95
N ARG A 118 7.59 -14.76 15.68
CA ARG A 118 6.28 -15.33 15.98
C ARG A 118 5.38 -14.35 16.76
N ASN A 119 5.92 -13.72 17.79
CA ASN A 119 5.18 -12.76 18.59
C ASN A 119 4.86 -11.48 17.77
N SER A 120 5.83 -10.95 17.05
CA SER A 120 5.62 -9.80 16.14
C SER A 120 4.55 -10.08 15.09
N LEU A 121 4.48 -11.31 14.55
CA LEU A 121 3.42 -11.69 13.62
C LEU A 121 2.04 -11.71 14.30
N ARG A 122 1.95 -12.25 15.52
CA ARG A 122 0.68 -12.26 16.28
C ARG A 122 0.17 -10.86 16.57
N ASP A 123 1.06 -9.96 17.02
CA ASP A 123 0.74 -8.57 17.30
C ASP A 123 0.24 -7.85 16.04
N PHE A 124 0.93 -8.08 14.94
CA PHE A 124 0.55 -7.57 13.63
C PHE A 124 -0.84 -8.08 13.18
N LEU A 125 -1.11 -9.39 13.28
CA LEU A 125 -2.40 -9.95 12.89
C LEU A 125 -3.52 -9.42 13.76
N LYS A 126 -3.29 -9.29 15.08
CA LYS A 126 -4.24 -8.72 16.04
C LYS A 126 -4.53 -7.24 15.74
N GLU A 127 -3.49 -6.42 15.56
CA GLU A 127 -3.62 -4.99 15.24
C GLU A 127 -4.43 -4.77 13.96
N TRP A 128 -4.32 -5.70 13.01
CA TRP A 128 -4.98 -5.57 11.69
C TRP A 128 -6.31 -6.30 11.60
N GLY A 129 -6.89 -6.66 12.75
CA GLY A 129 -8.25 -7.15 12.86
C GLY A 129 -8.43 -8.57 12.33
N PHE A 130 -7.39 -9.39 12.42
CA PHE A 130 -7.55 -10.83 12.26
C PHE A 130 -8.08 -11.43 13.57
N GLU A 131 -8.98 -12.38 13.45
CA GLU A 131 -9.51 -13.16 14.56
C GLU A 131 -8.62 -14.39 14.79
N LYS A 132 -8.27 -14.62 16.05
CA LYS A 132 -7.47 -15.77 16.42
C LYS A 132 -8.36 -17.01 16.58
N LEU A 133 -8.12 -18.03 15.76
CA LEU A 133 -8.78 -19.34 15.89
C LEU A 133 -7.97 -20.27 16.79
N GLN A 134 -6.64 -20.32 16.59
CA GLN A 134 -5.70 -21.09 17.39
C GLN A 134 -4.40 -20.29 17.57
N HIS A 135 -3.44 -20.81 18.35
CA HIS A 135 -2.16 -20.12 18.59
C HIS A 135 -1.42 -19.75 17.31
N SER A 136 -1.53 -20.56 16.26
CA SER A 136 -0.86 -20.41 14.97
C SER A 136 -1.83 -20.28 13.80
N VAL A 137 -3.14 -20.11 14.05
CA VAL A 137 -4.18 -19.98 13.01
C VAL A 137 -5.01 -18.74 13.26
N TRP A 138 -5.04 -17.87 12.27
CA TRP A 138 -5.75 -16.59 12.30
C TRP A 138 -6.57 -16.42 11.03
N MET A 139 -7.70 -15.74 11.13
CA MET A 139 -8.59 -15.52 9.99
C MET A 139 -9.10 -14.09 9.91
N THR A 140 -9.48 -13.69 8.70
CA THR A 140 -10.26 -12.48 8.46
C THR A 140 -11.18 -12.69 7.27
N LYS A 141 -12.32 -11.99 7.27
CA LYS A 141 -13.25 -11.98 6.12
C LYS A 141 -12.79 -11.05 4.99
N ARG A 142 -11.79 -10.20 5.25
CA ARG A 142 -11.29 -9.22 4.26
C ARG A 142 -10.45 -9.91 3.18
N ASP A 143 -10.55 -9.40 1.93
CA ASP A 143 -9.77 -9.89 0.78
C ASP A 143 -8.33 -9.38 0.82
N VAL A 144 -7.53 -9.95 1.70
CA VAL A 144 -6.13 -9.57 1.94
C VAL A 144 -5.13 -10.67 1.61
N VAL A 145 -5.56 -11.78 1.00
CA VAL A 145 -4.68 -12.93 0.66
C VAL A 145 -3.47 -12.47 -0.15
N ARG A 146 -3.71 -11.80 -1.28
CA ARG A 146 -2.64 -11.40 -2.19
C ARG A 146 -1.63 -10.40 -1.56
N PRO A 147 -2.06 -9.28 -0.94
CA PRO A 147 -1.12 -8.37 -0.30
C PRO A 147 -0.38 -9.00 0.89
N MET A 148 -1.03 -9.92 1.63
CA MET A 148 -0.39 -10.66 2.72
C MET A 148 0.71 -11.58 2.20
N MET A 149 0.44 -12.40 1.18
CA MET A 149 1.45 -13.26 0.55
C MET A 149 2.66 -12.45 0.08
N LEU A 150 2.44 -11.34 -0.63
CA LEU A 150 3.52 -10.47 -1.09
C LEU A 150 4.36 -9.89 0.05
N LEU A 151 3.72 -9.49 1.16
CA LEU A 151 4.43 -8.97 2.33
C LEU A 151 5.31 -10.05 2.98
N LEU A 152 4.77 -11.25 3.12
CA LEU A 152 5.49 -12.39 3.72
C LEU A 152 6.68 -12.83 2.87
N GLN A 153 6.50 -12.94 1.56
CA GLN A 153 7.57 -13.27 0.60
C GLN A 153 8.71 -12.25 0.66
N ARG A 154 8.39 -10.95 0.66
CA ARG A 154 9.41 -9.90 0.76
C ARG A 154 10.18 -9.90 2.07
N ARG A 155 9.64 -10.50 3.11
CA ARG A 155 10.29 -10.67 4.41
C ARG A 155 10.98 -12.03 4.58
N GLY A 156 10.88 -12.92 3.58
CA GLY A 156 11.39 -14.30 3.67
C GLY A 156 10.68 -15.13 4.73
N LEU A 157 9.42 -14.79 5.04
CA LEU A 157 8.60 -15.48 6.04
C LEU A 157 7.67 -16.54 5.44
N ASP A 158 7.58 -16.60 4.12
CA ASP A 158 6.77 -17.54 3.35
C ASP A 158 7.18 -19.01 3.58
N LYS A 159 8.40 -19.26 4.04
CA LYS A 159 8.87 -20.60 4.44
C LYS A 159 8.13 -21.15 5.67
N TRP A 160 7.66 -20.30 6.57
CA TRP A 160 6.99 -20.67 7.82
C TRP A 160 5.50 -20.33 7.86
N ILE A 161 5.02 -19.51 6.91
CA ILE A 161 3.66 -18.96 6.94
C ILE A 161 2.95 -19.29 5.63
N ARG A 162 1.70 -19.70 5.75
CA ARG A 162 0.77 -19.92 4.63
C ARG A 162 -0.44 -19.00 4.77
N VAL A 163 -0.92 -18.54 3.62
CA VAL A 163 -2.12 -17.70 3.55
C VAL A 163 -3.10 -18.33 2.58
#